data_65ae3aab4f23020a3a34fee1f4e44684
#
_entry.id   65ae3aab4f23020a3a34fee1f4e44684
#
_cell.length_a   1.000
_cell.length_b   1.000
_cell.length_c   1.000
_cell.angle_alpha   90.00
_cell.angle_beta   90.00
_cell.angle_gamma   90.00
#
_symmetry.space_group_name_H-M   'P 1'
#
loop_
_entity.id
_entity.type
_entity.pdbx_description
1 polymer ?
#
loop_
_entity_poly.entity_id
_entity_poly.type
_entity_poly.pdbx_seq_one_letter_code
_entity_poly.pdbx_strand_id
1 'polypeptide(L)'
;MGQALVLNATYEPLSVVPTRRAVVLVVRERAELVASDGRRWASERSSVPVPSVIRLLHYVKVPYERRVPLSRRAVFARDGHTCQYCAEPAENLDHVMPRCRGGAHTWENVVAACRPCNTRKGDRTPDEAGLTLRSAPRVPRRLGWLLIGLSAPPHPSWEAYLEDAV
;
A
#
# COMPACT_ATOMS: atom_id res chain seq x y z
N MET A 1 -4.81 2.43 15.58
CA MET A 1 -3.43 2.69 16.05
C MET A 1 -2.64 3.32 14.92
N GLY A 2 -1.87 4.40 15.20
CA GLY A 2 -1.06 5.08 14.17
C GLY A 2 0.09 4.20 13.65
N GLN A 3 0.54 4.53 12.45
CA GLN A 3 1.69 3.90 11.79
C GLN A 3 2.71 4.98 11.41
N ALA A 4 3.97 4.61 11.31
CA ALA A 4 5.06 5.49 10.89
C ALA A 4 5.86 4.82 9.77
N LEU A 5 6.26 5.62 8.79
CA LEU A 5 7.16 5.22 7.71
C LEU A 5 8.59 5.17 8.26
N VAL A 6 9.28 4.09 7.98
CA VAL A 6 10.70 3.92 8.28
C VAL A 6 11.50 4.06 7.00
N LEU A 7 12.41 5.03 6.99
CA LEU A 7 13.37 5.23 5.91
C LEU A 7 14.72 4.59 6.27
N ASN A 8 15.43 4.14 5.26
CA ASN A 8 16.83 3.77 5.37
C ASN A 8 17.71 5.02 5.64
N ALA A 9 18.96 4.84 5.99
CA ALA A 9 19.93 5.92 6.10
C ALA A 9 20.05 6.77 4.81
N THR A 10 19.74 6.18 3.66
CA THR A 10 19.71 6.79 2.32
C THR A 10 18.37 7.44 1.96
N TYR A 11 17.43 7.59 2.91
CA TYR A 11 16.05 8.08 2.70
C TYR A 11 15.16 7.18 1.86
N GLU A 12 15.59 5.97 1.49
CA GLU A 12 14.74 5.00 0.80
C GLU A 12 13.71 4.40 1.75
N PRO A 13 12.43 4.29 1.38
CA PRO A 13 11.42 3.63 2.18
C PRO A 13 11.74 2.16 2.44
N LEU A 14 11.75 1.76 3.71
CA LEU A 14 12.07 0.40 4.16
C LEU A 14 10.87 -0.39 4.62
N SER A 15 10.03 0.21 5.43
CA SER A 15 8.88 -0.48 6.05
C SER A 15 7.93 0.52 6.70
N VAL A 16 6.76 0.02 7.06
CA VAL A 16 5.81 0.72 7.91
C VAL A 16 5.71 -0.03 9.23
N VAL A 17 5.82 0.68 10.33
CA VAL A 17 5.76 0.11 11.68
C VAL A 17 4.68 0.80 12.53
N PRO A 18 4.15 0.15 13.56
CA PRO A 18 3.31 0.83 14.54
C PRO A 18 4.07 2.03 15.15
N THR A 19 3.38 3.16 15.33
CA THR A 19 3.95 4.39 15.90
C THR A 19 4.73 4.14 17.19
N ARG A 20 4.23 3.25 18.06
CA ARG A 20 4.92 2.88 19.31
C ARG A 20 6.32 2.33 19.06
N ARG A 21 6.49 1.50 18.03
CA ARG A 21 7.82 0.97 17.65
C ARG A 21 8.73 2.08 17.11
N ALA A 22 8.18 3.00 16.32
CA ALA A 22 8.93 4.14 15.82
C ALA A 22 9.45 5.03 16.96
N VAL A 23 8.61 5.34 17.95
CA VAL A 23 9.03 6.09 19.16
C VAL A 23 10.17 5.37 19.88
N VAL A 24 10.10 4.06 20.07
CA VAL A 24 11.18 3.28 20.71
C VAL A 24 12.49 3.37 19.93
N LEU A 25 12.44 3.35 18.60
CA LEU A 25 13.65 3.49 17.77
C LEU A 25 14.29 4.86 17.91
N VAL A 26 13.48 5.92 17.97
CA VAL A 26 13.97 7.31 18.17
C VAL A 26 14.55 7.49 19.58
N VAL A 27 13.84 7.04 20.61
CA VAL A 27 14.31 7.17 22.00
C VAL A 27 15.60 6.37 22.26
N ARG A 28 15.77 5.25 21.55
CA ARG A 28 17.01 4.43 21.62
C ARG A 28 18.12 4.91 20.69
N GLU A 29 17.98 6.08 20.10
CA GLU A 29 18.98 6.65 19.17
C GLU A 29 19.35 5.69 18.01
N ARG A 30 18.39 4.85 17.58
CA ARG A 30 18.51 3.97 16.42
C ARG A 30 17.96 4.58 15.15
N ALA A 31 17.11 5.59 15.29
CA ALA A 31 16.51 6.36 14.22
C ALA A 31 16.38 7.82 14.65
N GLU A 32 16.39 8.72 13.68
CA GLU A 32 16.05 10.12 13.87
C GLU A 32 14.60 10.39 13.46
N LEU A 33 14.00 11.40 14.05
CA LEU A 33 12.70 11.91 13.67
C LEU A 33 12.83 12.77 12.40
N VAL A 34 12.11 12.37 11.34
CA VAL A 34 12.05 13.16 10.09
C VAL A 34 10.77 13.99 10.03
N ALA A 35 9.63 13.37 10.38
CA ALA A 35 8.35 14.07 10.46
C ALA A 35 7.50 13.53 11.62
N SER A 36 6.67 14.40 12.21
CA SER A 36 5.71 14.04 13.25
C SER A 36 4.27 14.22 12.77
N ASP A 37 3.32 13.58 13.44
CA ASP A 37 1.90 13.73 13.17
C ASP A 37 1.28 14.93 13.94
N GLY A 38 2.10 15.79 14.55
CA GLY A 38 1.69 16.96 15.34
C GLY A 38 1.34 16.63 16.78
N ARG A 39 1.18 15.36 17.16
CA ARG A 39 0.90 14.95 18.54
C ARG A 39 2.18 14.74 19.33
N ARG A 40 2.05 14.71 20.66
CA ARG A 40 3.16 14.38 21.57
C ARG A 40 2.70 13.31 22.57
N TRP A 41 3.58 12.37 22.86
CA TRP A 41 3.40 11.45 23.98
C TRP A 41 4.21 11.94 25.15
N ALA A 42 3.55 12.13 26.27
CA ALA A 42 4.15 12.55 27.52
C ALA A 42 4.32 11.38 28.48
N SER A 43 5.42 11.36 29.19
CA SER A 43 5.65 10.56 30.38
C SER A 43 5.94 11.51 31.55
N GLU A 44 6.07 11.01 32.78
CA GLU A 44 6.33 11.82 33.97
C GLU A 44 7.58 12.73 33.83
N ARG A 45 8.56 12.34 33.01
CA ARG A 45 9.87 13.02 32.88
C ARG A 45 10.20 13.49 31.47
N SER A 46 9.43 13.15 30.46
CA SER A 46 9.74 13.49 29.08
C SER A 46 8.50 13.59 28.18
N SER A 47 8.64 14.35 27.10
CA SER A 47 7.62 14.45 26.07
C SER A 47 8.26 14.25 24.71
N VAL A 48 7.79 13.25 23.98
CA VAL A 48 8.34 12.85 22.67
C VAL A 48 7.31 13.15 21.58
N PRO A 49 7.68 13.82 20.48
CA PRO A 49 6.78 13.98 19.35
C PRO A 49 6.44 12.62 18.75
N VAL A 50 5.17 12.44 18.35
CA VAL A 50 4.68 11.20 17.75
C VAL A 50 5.17 11.13 16.30
N PRO A 51 6.09 10.19 15.95
CA PRO A 51 6.66 10.15 14.62
C PRO A 51 5.66 9.64 13.60
N SER A 52 5.59 10.34 12.46
CA SER A 52 4.96 9.84 11.23
C SER A 52 6.01 9.31 10.24
N VAL A 53 7.22 9.87 10.23
CA VAL A 53 8.36 9.39 9.44
C VAL A 53 9.61 9.38 10.32
N ILE A 54 10.35 8.28 10.29
CA ILE A 54 11.67 8.14 10.93
C ILE A 54 12.70 7.63 9.92
N ARG A 55 13.98 8.01 10.11
CA ARG A 55 15.11 7.53 9.31
C ARG A 55 16.07 6.74 10.20
N LEU A 56 16.48 5.57 9.75
CA LEU A 56 17.50 4.78 10.45
C LEU A 56 18.87 5.49 10.39
N LEU A 57 19.64 5.45 11.48
CA LEU A 57 20.99 6.00 11.51
C LEU A 57 22.00 5.09 10.79
N HIS A 58 21.73 3.80 10.71
CA HIS A 58 22.58 2.84 10.02
C HIS A 58 21.86 2.26 8.80
N TYR A 59 22.61 2.09 7.71
CA TYR A 59 22.10 1.49 6.48
C TYR A 59 21.73 0.02 6.69
N VAL A 60 20.53 -0.35 6.25
CA VAL A 60 20.05 -1.73 6.22
C VAL A 60 19.96 -2.19 4.79
N LYS A 61 20.71 -3.26 4.44
CA LYS A 61 20.63 -3.87 3.12
C LYS A 61 19.27 -4.55 2.96
N VAL A 62 18.49 -4.07 2.01
CA VAL A 62 17.22 -4.69 1.63
C VAL A 62 17.46 -5.61 0.44
N PRO A 63 16.95 -6.85 0.43
CA PRO A 63 16.98 -7.68 -0.77
C PRO A 63 16.26 -6.94 -1.91
N TYR A 64 16.94 -6.80 -3.04
CA TYR A 64 16.56 -5.92 -4.16
C TYR A 64 15.22 -6.28 -4.83
N GLU A 65 14.73 -7.49 -4.64
CA GLU A 65 13.50 -7.98 -5.28
C GLU A 65 12.47 -8.45 -4.25
N ARG A 66 11.79 -7.54 -3.60
CA ARG A 66 10.51 -7.89 -2.97
C ARG A 66 9.42 -7.80 -4.02
N ARG A 67 9.24 -8.88 -4.79
CA ARG A 67 8.04 -9.04 -5.61
C ARG A 67 6.83 -9.10 -4.69
N VAL A 68 5.89 -8.22 -4.91
CA VAL A 68 4.62 -8.26 -4.17
C VAL A 68 3.87 -9.52 -4.60
N PRO A 69 3.59 -10.48 -3.69
CA PRO A 69 2.79 -11.63 -4.06
C PRO A 69 1.37 -11.18 -4.43
N LEU A 70 0.83 -11.75 -5.51
CA LEU A 70 -0.54 -11.49 -5.91
C LEU A 70 -1.49 -12.04 -4.83
N SER A 71 -2.19 -11.16 -4.17
CA SER A 71 -3.18 -11.49 -3.15
C SER A 71 -4.36 -10.51 -3.21
N ARG A 72 -5.53 -10.93 -2.71
CA ARG A 72 -6.71 -10.07 -2.64
C ARG A 72 -6.38 -8.70 -2.01
N ARG A 73 -5.71 -8.71 -0.86
CA ARG A 73 -5.31 -7.49 -0.16
C ARG A 73 -4.42 -6.60 -1.00
N ALA A 74 -3.47 -7.18 -1.73
CA ALA A 74 -2.53 -6.45 -2.56
C ALA A 74 -3.20 -5.83 -3.79
N VAL A 75 -4.13 -6.54 -4.44
CA VAL A 75 -4.93 -6.00 -5.55
C VAL A 75 -5.84 -4.86 -5.08
N PHE A 76 -6.50 -5.03 -3.92
CA PHE A 76 -7.33 -3.96 -3.36
C PHE A 76 -6.51 -2.72 -3.02
N ALA A 77 -5.32 -2.88 -2.43
CA ALA A 77 -4.42 -1.75 -2.15
C ALA A 77 -3.96 -1.04 -3.43
N ARG A 78 -3.58 -1.80 -4.50
CA ARG A 78 -3.22 -1.23 -5.80
C ARG A 78 -4.34 -0.42 -6.43
N ASP A 79 -5.58 -0.92 -6.32
CA ASP A 79 -6.76 -0.35 -6.97
C ASP A 79 -7.50 0.66 -6.06
N GLY A 80 -6.89 1.07 -4.94
CA GLY A 80 -7.46 2.05 -4.01
C GLY A 80 -8.76 1.60 -3.35
N HIS A 81 -8.96 0.28 -3.18
CA HIS A 81 -10.19 -0.32 -2.65
C HIS A 81 -11.44 0.02 -3.47
N THR A 82 -11.29 0.46 -4.71
CA THR A 82 -12.38 0.85 -5.61
C THR A 82 -12.53 -0.09 -6.79
N CYS A 83 -13.77 -0.25 -7.25
CA CYS A 83 -14.10 -1.02 -8.45
C CYS A 83 -13.46 -0.39 -9.68
N GLN A 84 -12.71 -1.18 -10.44
CA GLN A 84 -12.03 -0.70 -11.64
C GLN A 84 -12.96 -0.52 -12.84
N TYR A 85 -14.25 -0.76 -12.69
CA TYR A 85 -15.29 -0.52 -13.70
C TYR A 85 -16.14 0.71 -13.40
N CYS A 86 -16.60 0.91 -12.14
CA CYS A 86 -17.57 1.96 -11.80
C CYS A 86 -17.13 2.92 -10.68
N ALA A 87 -15.95 2.71 -10.08
CA ALA A 87 -15.41 3.48 -8.95
C ALA A 87 -16.10 3.27 -7.58
N GLU A 88 -17.18 2.50 -7.50
CA GLU A 88 -17.79 2.14 -6.22
C GLU A 88 -16.84 1.28 -5.36
N PRO A 89 -17.08 1.14 -4.05
CA PRO A 89 -16.28 0.28 -3.19
C PRO A 89 -16.16 -1.14 -3.75
N ALA A 90 -14.94 -1.67 -3.76
CA ALA A 90 -14.68 -3.01 -4.27
C ALA A 90 -14.88 -4.06 -3.19
N GLU A 91 -15.51 -5.18 -3.58
CA GLU A 91 -15.78 -6.32 -2.70
C GLU A 91 -15.16 -7.62 -3.21
N ASN A 92 -14.84 -7.70 -4.51
CA ASN A 92 -14.40 -8.93 -5.19
C ASN A 92 -13.12 -8.69 -5.99
N LEU A 93 -12.43 -9.80 -6.30
CA LEU A 93 -11.45 -9.85 -7.38
C LEU A 93 -12.14 -10.33 -8.65
N ASP A 94 -11.85 -9.68 -9.76
CA ASP A 94 -12.27 -10.10 -11.08
C ASP A 94 -11.07 -10.36 -11.98
N HIS A 95 -11.19 -11.36 -12.87
CA HIS A 95 -10.21 -11.62 -13.91
C HIS A 95 -10.69 -10.95 -15.19
N VAL A 96 -9.94 -9.96 -15.68
CA VAL A 96 -10.26 -9.21 -16.91
C VAL A 96 -10.52 -10.17 -18.06
N MET A 97 -9.57 -11.06 -18.37
CA MET A 97 -9.83 -12.27 -19.17
C MET A 97 -10.28 -13.38 -18.23
N PRO A 98 -11.48 -13.92 -18.39
CA PRO A 98 -12.02 -14.96 -17.51
C PRO A 98 -11.14 -16.21 -17.47
N ARG A 99 -11.05 -16.85 -16.30
CA ARG A 99 -10.27 -18.09 -16.13
C ARG A 99 -10.76 -19.23 -17.01
N CYS A 100 -12.06 -19.36 -17.20
CA CYS A 100 -12.67 -20.35 -18.11
C CYS A 100 -12.28 -20.14 -19.58
N ARG A 101 -11.77 -18.95 -19.93
CA ARG A 101 -11.26 -18.59 -21.25
C ARG A 101 -9.73 -18.51 -21.31
N GLY A 102 -9.04 -19.14 -20.37
CA GLY A 102 -7.57 -19.16 -20.29
C GLY A 102 -6.92 -17.97 -19.61
N GLY A 103 -7.69 -17.09 -18.95
CA GLY A 103 -7.16 -15.96 -18.20
C GLY A 103 -6.28 -16.40 -17.03
N ALA A 104 -5.02 -15.97 -17.02
CA ALA A 104 -4.07 -16.29 -15.97
C ALA A 104 -4.35 -15.49 -14.68
N HIS A 105 -3.95 -16.06 -13.53
CA HIS A 105 -4.00 -15.36 -12.25
C HIS A 105 -2.73 -14.54 -12.05
N THR A 106 -2.64 -13.40 -12.76
CA THR A 106 -1.48 -12.50 -12.76
C THR A 106 -1.91 -11.07 -12.45
N TRP A 107 -0.94 -10.22 -12.13
CA TRP A 107 -1.17 -8.81 -11.84
C TRP A 107 -1.82 -8.05 -12.99
N GLU A 108 -1.50 -8.45 -14.22
CA GLU A 108 -1.98 -7.82 -15.45
C GLU A 108 -3.38 -8.29 -15.84
N ASN A 109 -3.91 -9.30 -15.14
CA ASN A 109 -5.23 -9.85 -15.45
C ASN A 109 -6.23 -9.79 -14.29
N VAL A 110 -5.84 -9.29 -13.09
CA VAL A 110 -6.73 -9.26 -11.93
C VAL A 110 -6.97 -7.82 -11.49
N VAL A 111 -8.23 -7.47 -11.25
CA VAL A 111 -8.66 -6.15 -10.77
C VAL A 111 -9.63 -6.26 -9.59
N ALA A 112 -9.69 -5.18 -8.79
CA ALA A 112 -10.72 -5.02 -7.78
C ALA A 112 -12.05 -4.65 -8.44
N ALA A 113 -13.14 -5.29 -8.04
CA ALA A 113 -14.48 -5.06 -8.58
C ALA A 113 -15.55 -5.06 -7.49
N CYS A 114 -16.61 -4.28 -7.66
CA CYS A 114 -17.82 -4.39 -6.86
C CYS A 114 -18.62 -5.62 -7.30
N ARG A 115 -19.50 -6.11 -6.44
CA ARG A 115 -20.32 -7.29 -6.73
C ARG A 115 -21.22 -7.09 -7.97
N PRO A 116 -21.92 -5.94 -8.16
CA PRO A 116 -22.73 -5.72 -9.35
C PRO A 116 -21.96 -5.81 -10.66
N CYS A 117 -20.81 -5.13 -10.77
CA CYS A 117 -19.98 -5.16 -11.98
C CYS A 117 -19.43 -6.56 -12.26
N ASN A 118 -18.93 -7.24 -11.22
CA ASN A 118 -18.39 -8.59 -11.35
C ASN A 118 -19.47 -9.58 -11.80
N THR A 119 -20.69 -9.51 -11.24
CA THR A 119 -21.83 -10.35 -11.66
C THR A 119 -22.27 -10.01 -13.09
N ARG A 120 -22.36 -8.71 -13.44
CA ARG A 120 -22.70 -8.29 -14.81
C ARG A 120 -21.69 -8.79 -15.84
N LYS A 121 -20.39 -8.78 -15.49
CA LYS A 121 -19.35 -9.27 -16.39
C LYS A 121 -19.42 -10.79 -16.58
N GLY A 122 -19.53 -11.54 -15.50
CA GLY A 122 -19.57 -13.01 -15.53
C GLY A 122 -18.32 -13.58 -16.22
N ASP A 123 -18.55 -14.51 -17.15
CA ASP A 123 -17.53 -15.22 -17.94
C ASP A 123 -17.18 -14.51 -19.26
N ARG A 124 -17.56 -13.24 -19.41
CA ARG A 124 -17.26 -12.38 -20.57
C ARG A 124 -16.06 -11.49 -20.32
N THR A 125 -15.45 -10.99 -21.41
CA THR A 125 -14.49 -9.88 -21.31
C THR A 125 -15.22 -8.58 -20.94
N PRO A 126 -14.52 -7.56 -20.44
CA PRO A 126 -15.13 -6.25 -20.16
C PRO A 126 -15.89 -5.69 -21.35
N ASP A 127 -15.28 -5.71 -22.55
CA ASP A 127 -15.87 -5.19 -23.79
C ASP A 127 -17.18 -5.92 -24.15
N GLU A 128 -17.20 -7.27 -24.07
CA GLU A 128 -18.39 -8.08 -24.31
C GLU A 128 -19.50 -7.82 -23.27
N ALA A 129 -19.13 -7.38 -22.06
CA ALA A 129 -20.07 -7.04 -21.01
C ALA A 129 -20.50 -5.56 -21.03
N GLY A 130 -19.97 -4.75 -21.96
CA GLY A 130 -20.18 -3.31 -21.99
C GLY A 130 -19.62 -2.60 -20.76
N LEU A 131 -18.45 -3.05 -20.28
CA LEU A 131 -17.71 -2.48 -19.18
C LEU A 131 -16.37 -1.94 -19.66
N THR A 132 -15.98 -0.77 -19.16
CA THR A 132 -14.67 -0.18 -19.46
C THR A 132 -13.81 -0.17 -18.21
N LEU A 133 -12.55 -0.60 -18.34
CA LEU A 133 -11.56 -0.49 -17.26
C LEU A 133 -11.13 0.97 -17.11
N ARG A 134 -11.12 1.45 -15.87
CA ARG A 134 -10.61 2.79 -15.53
C ARG A 134 -9.10 2.91 -15.71
N SER A 135 -8.39 1.81 -15.49
CA SER A 135 -6.96 1.70 -15.75
C SER A 135 -6.59 0.26 -16.10
N ALA A 136 -5.58 0.09 -16.94
CA ALA A 136 -5.04 -1.24 -17.22
C ALA A 136 -4.41 -1.83 -15.96
N PRO A 137 -4.72 -3.10 -15.61
CA PRO A 137 -4.09 -3.74 -14.48
C PRO A 137 -2.59 -3.96 -14.74
N ARG A 138 -1.79 -3.67 -13.73
CA ARG A 138 -0.32 -3.72 -13.83
C ARG A 138 0.28 -4.28 -12.54
N VAL A 139 1.52 -4.74 -12.60
CA VAL A 139 2.31 -5.06 -11.42
C VAL A 139 2.48 -3.79 -10.58
N PRO A 140 2.24 -3.85 -9.26
CA PRO A 140 2.51 -2.70 -8.38
C PRO A 140 3.96 -2.26 -8.51
N ARG A 141 4.19 -0.96 -8.48
CA ARG A 141 5.54 -0.40 -8.51
C ARG A 141 6.34 -0.87 -7.28
N ARG A 142 7.66 -0.66 -7.32
CA ARG A 142 8.65 -1.15 -6.36
C ARG A 142 8.25 -0.95 -4.87
N LEU A 143 7.59 0.15 -4.55
CA LEU A 143 7.19 0.48 -3.17
C LEU A 143 5.72 0.12 -2.83
N GLY A 144 4.94 -0.36 -3.79
CA GLY A 144 3.51 -0.69 -3.59
C GLY A 144 3.27 -1.70 -2.46
N TRP A 145 4.25 -2.55 -2.14
CA TRP A 145 4.16 -3.49 -1.02
C TRP A 145 4.06 -2.79 0.35
N LEU A 146 4.60 -1.56 0.50
CA LEU A 146 4.49 -0.78 1.73
C LEU A 146 3.03 -0.43 2.04
N LEU A 147 2.25 -0.13 1.00
CA LEU A 147 0.86 0.27 1.12
C LEU A 147 -0.07 -0.90 1.46
N ILE A 148 0.31 -2.13 1.10
CA ILE A 148 -0.50 -3.34 1.34
C ILE A 148 -0.67 -3.63 2.84
N GLY A 149 0.31 -3.24 3.66
CA GLY A 149 0.32 -3.43 5.11
C GLY A 149 -0.45 -2.38 5.92
N LEU A 150 -0.94 -1.34 5.27
CA LEU A 150 -1.57 -0.22 5.98
C LEU A 150 -2.95 -0.60 6.52
N SER A 151 -3.22 -0.16 7.74
CA SER A 151 -4.53 -0.24 8.39
C SER A 151 -5.38 1.02 8.21
N ALA A 152 -4.78 2.08 7.65
CA ALA A 152 -5.40 3.37 7.37
C ALA A 152 -4.68 4.01 6.16
N PRO A 153 -5.26 5.05 5.53
CA PRO A 153 -4.57 5.81 4.48
C PRO A 153 -3.19 6.30 4.95
N PRO A 154 -2.20 6.39 4.03
CA PRO A 154 -0.89 6.94 4.35
C PRO A 154 -1.00 8.34 4.94
N HIS A 155 -0.14 8.66 5.90
CA HIS A 155 -0.05 10.04 6.42
C HIS A 155 0.48 10.97 5.33
N PRO A 156 -0.02 12.22 5.17
CA PRO A 156 0.43 13.14 4.11
C PRO A 156 1.95 13.35 4.04
N SER A 157 2.64 13.33 5.20
CA SER A 157 4.09 13.45 5.25
C SER A 157 4.87 12.30 4.57
N TRP A 158 4.19 11.23 4.13
CA TRP A 158 4.82 10.12 3.42
C TRP A 158 4.88 10.33 1.91
N GLU A 159 4.08 11.25 1.36
CA GLU A 159 3.92 11.46 -0.09
C GLU A 159 5.26 11.65 -0.79
N ALA A 160 6.12 12.53 -0.26
CA ALA A 160 7.45 12.81 -0.81
C ALA A 160 8.37 11.57 -0.91
N TYR A 161 8.08 10.50 -0.16
CA TYR A 161 8.89 9.27 -0.14
C TYR A 161 8.21 8.12 -0.89
N LEU A 162 6.94 8.27 -1.27
CA LEU A 162 6.15 7.23 -1.91
C LEU A 162 5.79 7.54 -3.37
N GLU A 163 6.33 8.58 -3.97
CA GLU A 163 6.06 8.96 -5.38
C GLU A 163 6.27 7.80 -6.35
N ASP A 164 7.21 6.89 -6.04
CA ASP A 164 7.44 5.67 -6.82
C ASP A 164 6.52 4.49 -6.43
N ALA A 165 5.62 4.66 -5.47
CA ALA A 165 4.77 3.58 -4.95
C ALA A 165 3.38 3.50 -5.61
N VAL A 166 2.94 4.57 -6.27
CA VAL A 166 1.60 4.72 -6.86
C VAL A 166 1.58 4.50 -8.36
#